data_5f2f131c299b097b6ff0df6527ca4b53
#
_entry.id   5f2f131c299b097b6ff0df6527ca4b53
#
_cell.length_a   1.000
_cell.length_b   1.000
_cell.length_c   1.000
_cell.angle_alpha   90.00
_cell.angle_beta   90.00
_cell.angle_gamma   90.00
#
_symmetry.space_group_name_H-M   'P 1'
#
loop_
_entity.id
_entity.type
_entity.pdbx_description
1 polymer ?
#
loop_
_entity_poly.entity_id
_entity_poly.type
_entity_poly.pdbx_seq_one_letter_code
_entity_poly.pdbx_strand_id
1 'polypeptide(L)'
;MDKKEFNAWIESRLDSFAQVLPNKKRPWEGMNGELTTKKVIYSLVTYDYVGNFFITSNPITRETTIFNTASKRSATAKCRVGEIFNVRVGVAIAWAKYNNEVVPDYSLSIPREKLVNGDKFISSINKNHILVFIGWIPNTRNGMTGKWAVALDDNRRPIKTQIANEVVKVE
;
A
#
# COMPACT_ATOMS: atom_id res chain seq x y z
N MET A 1 0.75 -11.12 13.04
CA MET A 1 -0.63 -11.09 12.48
C MET A 1 -0.55 -11.58 11.04
N ASP A 2 -1.40 -12.51 10.65
CA ASP A 2 -1.47 -12.97 9.26
C ASP A 2 -2.32 -12.02 8.38
N LYS A 3 -2.34 -12.24 7.06
CA LYS A 3 -3.09 -11.40 6.11
C LYS A 3 -4.60 -11.41 6.38
N LYS A 4 -5.15 -12.56 6.75
CA LYS A 4 -6.58 -12.70 7.03
C LYS A 4 -6.99 -11.93 8.29
N GLU A 5 -6.19 -12.06 9.33
CA GLU A 5 -6.38 -11.31 10.60
C GLU A 5 -6.25 -9.80 10.37
N PHE A 6 -5.25 -9.38 9.57
CA PHE A 6 -5.09 -7.96 9.25
C PHE A 6 -6.25 -7.41 8.45
N ASN A 7 -6.74 -8.14 7.43
CA ASN A 7 -7.92 -7.74 6.68
C ASN A 7 -9.17 -7.63 7.58
N ALA A 8 -9.36 -8.58 8.49
CA ALA A 8 -10.46 -8.52 9.45
C ALA A 8 -10.33 -7.30 10.38
N TRP A 9 -9.12 -6.96 10.81
CA TRP A 9 -8.86 -5.77 11.58
C TRP A 9 -9.20 -4.48 10.79
N ILE A 10 -8.77 -4.40 9.50
CA ILE A 10 -9.12 -3.28 8.60
C ILE A 10 -10.63 -3.11 8.53
N GLU A 11 -11.38 -4.17 8.22
CA GLU A 11 -12.86 -4.09 8.13
C GLU A 11 -13.49 -3.64 9.44
N SER A 12 -13.02 -4.17 10.57
CA SER A 12 -13.51 -3.75 11.89
C SER A 12 -13.29 -2.26 12.16
N ARG A 13 -12.15 -1.69 11.73
CA ARG A 13 -11.88 -0.25 11.89
C ARG A 13 -12.73 0.60 10.95
N LEU A 14 -12.92 0.17 9.72
CA LEU A 14 -13.79 0.84 8.75
C LEU A 14 -15.25 0.82 9.20
N ASP A 15 -15.73 -0.29 9.73
CA ASP A 15 -17.07 -0.39 10.30
C ASP A 15 -17.25 0.54 11.51
N SER A 16 -16.28 0.56 12.41
CA SER A 16 -16.25 1.48 13.56
C SER A 16 -16.31 2.93 13.12
N PHE A 17 -15.56 3.32 12.09
CA PHE A 17 -15.60 4.68 11.56
C PHE A 17 -16.95 4.99 10.91
N ALA A 18 -17.50 4.08 10.12
CA ALA A 18 -18.82 4.26 9.50
C ALA A 18 -19.93 4.50 10.53
N GLN A 19 -19.86 3.88 11.72
CA GLN A 19 -20.87 4.08 12.78
C GLN A 19 -20.96 5.54 13.26
N VAL A 20 -19.88 6.30 13.21
CA VAL A 20 -19.87 7.73 13.63
C VAL A 20 -20.16 8.68 12.47
N LEU A 21 -20.27 8.19 11.25
CA LEU A 21 -20.59 8.99 10.08
C LEU A 21 -22.11 9.04 9.83
N PRO A 22 -22.64 10.14 9.28
CA PRO A 22 -24.05 10.26 8.91
C PRO A 22 -24.47 9.12 7.97
N ASN A 23 -25.63 8.49 8.28
CA ASN A 23 -26.17 7.37 7.51
C ASN A 23 -25.20 6.18 7.32
N LYS A 24 -24.23 6.00 8.22
CA LYS A 24 -23.20 4.97 8.15
C LYS A 24 -22.48 4.95 6.81
N LYS A 25 -22.25 6.13 6.25
CA LYS A 25 -21.55 6.25 4.96
C LYS A 25 -20.15 5.66 5.02
N ARG A 26 -19.68 5.17 3.89
CA ARG A 26 -18.36 4.59 3.68
C ARG A 26 -17.66 5.31 2.51
N PRO A 27 -17.25 6.59 2.68
CA PRO A 27 -16.77 7.41 1.58
C PRO A 27 -15.50 6.86 0.92
N TRP A 28 -14.68 6.13 1.67
CA TRP A 28 -13.47 5.48 1.15
C TRP A 28 -13.72 4.45 0.04
N GLU A 29 -14.93 3.91 -0.08
CA GLU A 29 -15.26 2.98 -1.16
C GLU A 29 -15.39 3.68 -2.53
N GLY A 30 -15.72 4.97 -2.54
CA GLY A 30 -15.73 5.81 -3.74
C GLY A 30 -14.41 6.54 -4.02
N MET A 31 -13.47 6.53 -3.07
CA MET A 31 -12.15 7.16 -3.19
C MET A 31 -11.18 6.19 -3.84
N ASN A 32 -11.20 6.11 -5.17
CA ASN A 32 -10.32 5.22 -5.92
C ASN A 32 -8.87 5.70 -5.88
N GLY A 33 -8.04 4.99 -5.10
CA GLY A 33 -6.59 5.12 -5.11
C GLY A 33 -5.89 4.39 -6.25
N GLU A 34 -6.61 3.86 -7.23
CA GLU A 34 -5.99 3.24 -8.39
C GLU A 34 -5.34 4.29 -9.28
N LEU A 35 -4.02 4.28 -9.27
CA LEU A 35 -3.17 5.00 -10.22
C LEU A 35 -3.33 4.36 -11.60
N THR A 36 -4.38 4.69 -12.33
CA THR A 36 -4.38 4.51 -13.77
C THR A 36 -3.52 5.61 -14.39
N THR A 37 -2.57 5.23 -15.24
CA THR A 37 -1.56 6.11 -15.86
C THR A 37 -2.08 7.39 -16.50
N LYS A 38 -3.38 7.51 -16.74
CA LYS A 38 -4.01 8.72 -17.31
C LYS A 38 -4.59 9.70 -16.28
N LYS A 39 -4.84 9.27 -15.03
CA LYS A 39 -5.37 10.15 -13.96
C LYS A 39 -4.28 10.77 -13.07
N VAL A 40 -3.05 10.34 -13.21
CA VAL A 40 -1.91 10.74 -12.37
C VAL A 40 -1.59 12.24 -12.45
N ILE A 41 -1.97 12.93 -13.53
CA ILE A 41 -1.50 14.30 -13.78
C ILE A 41 -2.39 15.37 -13.13
N TYR A 42 -3.67 15.11 -12.84
CA TYR A 42 -4.59 16.19 -12.44
C TYR A 42 -5.46 15.95 -11.20
N SER A 43 -5.46 14.78 -10.59
CA SER A 43 -6.27 14.53 -9.38
C SER A 43 -5.55 13.61 -8.42
N LEU A 44 -4.55 14.17 -7.76
CA LEU A 44 -3.66 13.41 -6.87
C LEU A 44 -4.21 13.25 -5.46
N VAL A 45 -5.18 14.08 -5.11
CA VAL A 45 -5.82 14.09 -3.81
C VAL A 45 -7.31 13.87 -4.00
N THR A 46 -7.80 12.77 -3.46
CA THR A 46 -9.24 12.57 -3.30
C THR A 46 -9.64 13.03 -1.91
N TYR A 47 -10.79 13.68 -1.78
CA TYR A 47 -11.32 14.15 -0.51
C TYR A 47 -12.83 13.94 -0.45
N ASP A 48 -13.35 13.79 0.75
CA ASP A 48 -14.77 13.80 1.01
C ASP A 48 -15.07 14.42 2.37
N TYR A 49 -16.16 15.19 2.45
CA TYR A 49 -16.72 15.70 3.68
C TYR A 49 -17.92 14.85 4.07
N VAL A 50 -17.84 14.20 5.21
CA VAL A 50 -18.92 13.40 5.75
C VAL A 50 -19.16 13.78 7.22
N GLY A 51 -20.24 14.51 7.45
CA GLY A 51 -20.49 15.11 8.77
C GLY A 51 -19.37 16.10 9.16
N ASN A 52 -18.79 15.89 10.33
CA ASN A 52 -17.65 16.71 10.81
C ASN A 52 -16.29 16.20 10.34
N PHE A 53 -16.24 15.14 9.54
CA PHE A 53 -14.99 14.57 9.10
C PHE A 53 -14.64 14.98 7.68
N PHE A 54 -13.39 15.36 7.52
CA PHE A 54 -12.75 15.57 6.23
C PHE A 54 -11.70 14.48 6.03
N ILE A 55 -11.85 13.69 4.98
CA ILE A 55 -10.96 12.58 4.65
C ILE A 55 -10.21 12.93 3.38
N THR A 56 -8.90 12.87 3.42
CA THR A 56 -8.04 13.07 2.25
C THR A 56 -7.19 11.85 1.99
N SER A 57 -6.96 11.57 0.73
CA SER A 57 -6.07 10.51 0.29
C SER A 57 -5.20 11.03 -0.85
N ASN A 58 -3.88 10.97 -0.65
CA ASN A 58 -2.91 11.44 -1.63
C ASN A 58 -1.99 10.29 -2.03
N PRO A 59 -2.16 9.72 -3.23
CA PRO A 59 -1.35 8.61 -3.70
C PRO A 59 0.10 8.98 -4.01
N ILE A 60 0.43 10.26 -4.21
CA ILE A 60 1.81 10.70 -4.43
C ILE A 60 2.58 10.74 -3.13
N THR A 61 2.07 11.44 -2.12
CA THR A 61 2.67 11.45 -0.79
C THR A 61 2.45 10.15 -0.04
N ARG A 62 1.52 9.32 -0.57
CA ARG A 62 1.11 8.03 0.00
C ARG A 62 0.53 8.16 1.41
N GLU A 63 -0.24 9.21 1.61
CA GLU A 63 -0.82 9.58 2.88
C GLU A 63 -2.35 9.60 2.81
N THR A 64 -2.97 9.13 3.87
CA THR A 64 -4.41 9.24 4.12
C THR A 64 -4.61 9.93 5.45
N THR A 65 -5.38 11.03 5.46
CA THR A 65 -5.62 11.82 6.65
C THR A 65 -7.11 11.90 6.94
N ILE A 66 -7.45 11.76 8.22
CA ILE A 66 -8.77 12.04 8.78
C ILE A 66 -8.65 13.29 9.64
N PHE A 67 -9.48 14.28 9.36
CA PHE A 67 -9.57 15.52 10.13
C PHE A 67 -11.00 15.73 10.60
N ASN A 68 -11.17 15.96 11.91
CA ASN A 68 -12.45 16.33 12.48
C ASN A 68 -12.53 17.85 12.60
N THR A 69 -13.45 18.47 11.86
CA THR A 69 -13.61 19.92 11.77
C THR A 69 -14.11 20.55 13.08
N ALA A 70 -14.87 19.79 13.88
CA ALA A 70 -15.40 20.28 15.17
C ALA A 70 -14.32 20.24 16.26
N SER A 71 -13.62 19.11 16.44
CA SER A 71 -12.60 18.95 17.49
C SER A 71 -11.22 19.48 17.06
N LYS A 72 -11.01 19.77 15.77
CA LYS A 72 -9.72 20.16 15.19
C LYS A 72 -8.62 19.08 15.31
N ARG A 73 -9.00 17.85 15.63
CA ARG A 73 -8.07 16.71 15.69
C ARG A 73 -7.91 16.06 14.33
N SER A 74 -6.71 15.58 14.07
CA SER A 74 -6.41 14.83 12.85
C SER A 74 -5.52 13.63 13.15
N ALA A 75 -5.55 12.66 12.24
CA ALA A 75 -4.60 11.56 12.22
C ALA A 75 -4.25 11.20 10.78
N THR A 76 -3.00 10.84 10.55
CA THR A 76 -2.49 10.51 9.24
C THR A 76 -1.88 9.10 9.24
N ALA A 77 -2.26 8.30 8.26
CA ALA A 77 -1.60 7.06 7.89
C ALA A 77 -0.70 7.31 6.68
N LYS A 78 0.53 6.84 6.77
CA LYS A 78 1.49 6.88 5.66
C LYS A 78 1.82 5.47 5.22
N CYS A 79 1.62 5.19 3.93
CA CYS A 79 1.99 3.91 3.34
C CYS A 79 3.53 3.79 3.31
N ARG A 80 4.04 2.65 3.76
CA ARG A 80 5.50 2.38 3.78
C ARG A 80 6.05 2.26 2.35
N VAL A 81 7.32 2.55 2.21
CA VAL A 81 8.02 2.34 0.93
C VAL A 81 7.97 0.85 0.58
N GLY A 82 7.60 0.53 -0.66
CA GLY A 82 7.45 -0.84 -1.14
C GLY A 82 6.07 -1.47 -0.94
N GLU A 83 5.18 -0.84 -0.17
CA GLU A 83 3.79 -1.29 -0.06
C GLU A 83 2.91 -0.66 -1.16
N ILE A 84 1.83 -1.35 -1.54
CA ILE A 84 0.83 -0.78 -2.45
C ILE A 84 -0.01 0.21 -1.67
N PHE A 85 -0.15 1.43 -2.19
CA PHE A 85 -1.03 2.41 -1.60
C PHE A 85 -2.50 1.97 -1.75
N ASN A 86 -3.20 1.89 -0.62
CA ASN A 86 -4.60 1.50 -0.55
C ASN A 86 -5.37 2.43 0.39
N VAL A 87 -6.37 3.13 -0.15
CA VAL A 87 -7.17 4.10 0.60
C VAL A 87 -7.88 3.46 1.79
N ARG A 88 -8.48 2.28 1.62
CA ARG A 88 -9.19 1.59 2.71
C ARG A 88 -8.26 1.28 3.88
N VAL A 89 -7.08 0.76 3.57
CA VAL A 89 -6.04 0.50 4.58
C VAL A 89 -5.59 1.80 5.25
N GLY A 90 -5.37 2.84 4.47
CA GLY A 90 -5.00 4.16 4.97
C GLY A 90 -6.05 4.76 5.91
N VAL A 91 -7.33 4.69 5.54
CA VAL A 91 -8.44 5.17 6.38
C VAL A 91 -8.55 4.38 7.69
N ALA A 92 -8.47 3.04 7.64
CA ALA A 92 -8.52 2.20 8.83
C ALA A 92 -7.39 2.51 9.82
N ILE A 93 -6.16 2.66 9.31
CA ILE A 93 -5.00 3.02 10.14
C ILE A 93 -5.12 4.44 10.69
N ALA A 94 -5.56 5.41 9.88
CA ALA A 94 -5.76 6.78 10.34
C ALA A 94 -6.85 6.86 11.40
N TRP A 95 -7.94 6.10 11.26
CA TRP A 95 -9.00 6.03 12.25
C TRP A 95 -8.54 5.40 13.57
N ALA A 96 -7.77 4.31 13.51
CA ALA A 96 -7.18 3.72 14.71
C ALA A 96 -6.26 4.72 15.44
N LYS A 97 -5.40 5.42 14.70
CA LYS A 97 -4.55 6.48 15.27
C LYS A 97 -5.36 7.65 15.86
N TYR A 98 -6.44 8.04 15.20
CA TYR A 98 -7.34 9.08 15.70
C TYR A 98 -7.94 8.71 17.06
N ASN A 99 -8.22 7.44 17.28
CA ASN A 99 -8.72 6.91 18.55
C ASN A 99 -7.63 6.48 19.54
N ASN A 100 -6.35 6.74 19.24
CA ASN A 100 -5.20 6.29 20.03
C ASN A 100 -5.14 4.75 20.20
N GLU A 101 -5.63 4.03 19.22
CA GLU A 101 -5.55 2.56 19.20
C GLU A 101 -4.20 2.09 18.64
N VAL A 102 -3.78 0.92 19.09
CA VAL A 102 -2.57 0.29 18.56
C VAL A 102 -2.82 -0.20 17.14
N VAL A 103 -2.01 0.28 16.21
CA VAL A 103 -2.01 -0.24 14.83
C VAL A 103 -1.17 -1.51 14.82
N PRO A 104 -1.74 -2.64 14.37
CA PRO A 104 -0.99 -3.88 14.28
C PRO A 104 0.23 -3.75 13.38
N ASP A 105 1.34 -4.35 13.79
CA ASP A 105 2.48 -4.49 12.90
C ASP A 105 2.20 -5.61 11.90
N TYR A 106 1.86 -5.19 10.70
CA TYR A 106 1.62 -6.07 9.58
C TYR A 106 2.49 -5.62 8.40
N SER A 107 3.29 -6.52 7.91
CA SER A 107 4.06 -6.30 6.69
C SER A 107 3.56 -7.28 5.62
N LEU A 108 3.15 -6.72 4.48
CA LEU A 108 2.90 -7.51 3.26
C LEU A 108 4.21 -7.97 2.62
N SER A 109 5.34 -7.47 3.11
CA SER A 109 6.64 -7.84 2.57
C SER A 109 7.04 -9.24 3.01
N ILE A 110 7.66 -9.94 2.09
CA ILE A 110 8.30 -11.22 2.32
C ILE A 110 9.79 -11.11 1.98
N PRO A 111 10.66 -11.91 2.60
CA PRO A 111 12.03 -12.03 2.14
C PRO A 111 12.07 -12.41 0.66
N ARG A 112 12.91 -11.74 -0.12
CA ARG A 112 13.03 -12.00 -1.58
C ARG A 112 13.38 -13.45 -1.91
N GLU A 113 14.03 -14.14 -0.99
CA GLU A 113 14.41 -15.54 -1.12
C GLU A 113 13.20 -16.48 -1.15
N LYS A 114 12.05 -16.02 -0.69
CA LYS A 114 10.78 -16.77 -0.75
C LYS A 114 10.01 -16.61 -2.06
N LEU A 115 10.51 -15.79 -2.99
CA LEU A 115 9.92 -15.70 -4.32
C LEU A 115 10.11 -17.00 -5.08
N VAL A 116 9.04 -17.45 -5.74
CA VAL A 116 9.05 -18.59 -6.65
C VAL A 116 8.67 -18.16 -8.06
N ASN A 117 9.07 -18.94 -9.04
CA ASN A 117 8.77 -18.65 -10.46
C ASN A 117 7.26 -18.42 -10.67
N GLY A 118 6.93 -17.32 -11.35
CA GLY A 118 5.56 -16.88 -11.60
C GLY A 118 4.99 -15.93 -10.56
N ASP A 119 5.66 -15.72 -9.43
CA ASP A 119 5.21 -14.74 -8.45
C ASP A 119 5.25 -13.33 -9.02
N LYS A 120 4.15 -12.61 -8.90
CA LYS A 120 4.13 -11.17 -9.13
C LYS A 120 4.59 -10.46 -7.87
N PHE A 121 5.46 -9.48 -8.02
CA PHE A 121 5.99 -8.74 -6.88
C PHE A 121 6.33 -7.29 -7.20
N ILE A 122 6.43 -6.49 -6.16
CA ILE A 122 6.92 -5.11 -6.19
C ILE A 122 8.15 -5.03 -5.28
N SER A 123 9.18 -4.37 -5.77
CA SER A 123 10.38 -4.07 -5.00
C SER A 123 10.57 -2.56 -4.89
N SER A 124 11.02 -2.07 -3.75
CA SER A 124 11.32 -0.65 -3.53
C SER A 124 12.39 -0.11 -4.49
N ILE A 125 13.28 -0.97 -4.96
CA ILE A 125 14.32 -0.62 -5.94
C ILE A 125 13.70 -0.38 -7.33
N ASN A 126 12.62 -1.05 -7.66
CA ASN A 126 11.99 -1.00 -8.99
C ASN A 126 10.80 -0.02 -9.06
N LYS A 127 10.76 0.97 -8.19
CA LYS A 127 9.81 2.12 -8.23
C LYS A 127 8.35 1.74 -8.50
N ASN A 128 7.86 0.72 -7.81
CA ASN A 128 6.46 0.26 -7.87
C ASN A 128 6.00 -0.40 -9.19
N HIS A 129 6.91 -0.79 -10.07
CA HIS A 129 6.55 -1.67 -11.18
C HIS A 129 6.26 -3.08 -10.67
N ILE A 130 5.18 -3.68 -11.18
CA ILE A 130 4.87 -5.08 -10.92
C ILE A 130 5.75 -5.93 -11.83
N LEU A 131 6.58 -6.76 -11.22
CA LEU A 131 7.45 -7.69 -11.93
C LEU A 131 6.97 -9.13 -11.71
N VAL A 132 7.20 -9.99 -12.68
CA VAL A 132 6.97 -11.44 -12.54
C VAL A 132 8.31 -12.13 -12.35
N PHE A 133 8.50 -12.75 -11.19
CA PHE A 133 9.75 -13.44 -10.87
C PHE A 133 9.95 -14.69 -11.71
N ILE A 134 11.12 -14.85 -12.28
CA ILE A 134 11.52 -16.03 -13.07
C ILE A 134 12.50 -16.88 -12.29
N GLY A 135 13.52 -16.29 -11.71
CA GLY A 135 14.55 -17.02 -11.00
C GLY A 135 15.76 -16.16 -10.64
N TRP A 136 16.76 -16.80 -10.08
CA TRP A 136 18.03 -16.18 -9.69
C TRP A 136 19.13 -16.57 -10.63
N ILE A 137 20.01 -15.62 -10.94
CA ILE A 137 21.27 -15.87 -11.64
C ILE A 137 22.44 -15.34 -10.81
N PRO A 138 23.60 -16.02 -10.83
CA PRO A 138 24.78 -15.55 -10.13
C PRO A 138 25.22 -14.17 -10.66
N ASN A 139 25.65 -13.31 -9.75
CA ASN A 139 26.39 -12.10 -10.12
C ASN A 139 27.88 -12.41 -10.06
N THR A 140 28.49 -12.57 -11.21
CA THR A 140 29.93 -12.90 -11.34
C THR A 140 30.83 -11.67 -11.57
N ARG A 141 30.27 -10.46 -11.53
CA ARG A 141 31.05 -9.23 -11.70
C ARG A 141 31.89 -8.94 -10.45
N ASN A 142 33.19 -8.79 -10.65
CA ASN A 142 34.15 -8.29 -9.65
C ASN A 142 34.31 -9.12 -8.37
N GLY A 143 34.15 -10.45 -8.42
CA GLY A 143 34.34 -11.29 -7.23
C GLY A 143 33.28 -11.09 -6.14
N MET A 144 32.22 -10.35 -6.38
CA MET A 144 31.08 -10.21 -5.47
C MET A 144 30.17 -11.42 -5.59
N THR A 145 29.96 -12.09 -4.48
CA THR A 145 28.91 -13.13 -4.33
C THR A 145 27.52 -12.47 -4.23
N GLY A 146 26.97 -12.06 -5.33
CA GLY A 146 25.61 -11.53 -5.41
C GLY A 146 24.71 -12.39 -6.29
N LYS A 147 23.42 -12.21 -6.19
CA LYS A 147 22.43 -12.80 -7.09
C LYS A 147 21.65 -11.70 -7.78
N TRP A 148 21.41 -11.87 -9.07
CA TRP A 148 20.48 -11.04 -9.82
C TRP A 148 19.16 -11.77 -9.95
N ALA A 149 18.06 -11.04 -9.80
CA ALA A 149 16.76 -11.54 -10.19
C ALA A 149 16.59 -11.44 -11.71
N VAL A 150 16.03 -12.48 -12.30
CA VAL A 150 15.45 -12.40 -13.64
C VAL A 150 13.94 -12.29 -13.44
N ALA A 151 13.34 -11.27 -14.02
CA ALA A 151 11.93 -11.00 -13.94
C ALA A 151 11.39 -10.54 -15.29
N LEU A 152 10.08 -10.62 -15.50
CA LEU A 152 9.40 -10.01 -16.64
C LEU A 152 8.89 -8.62 -16.22
N ASP A 153 9.11 -7.64 -17.09
CA ASP A 153 8.55 -6.29 -16.97
C ASP A 153 7.07 -6.23 -17.38
N ASP A 154 6.47 -5.06 -17.35
CA ASP A 154 5.08 -4.81 -17.76
C ASP A 154 4.80 -5.19 -19.22
N ASN A 155 5.83 -5.25 -20.07
CA ASN A 155 5.75 -5.66 -21.47
C ASN A 155 6.09 -7.14 -21.68
N ARG A 156 6.17 -7.93 -20.58
CA ARG A 156 6.60 -9.33 -20.59
C ARG A 156 8.01 -9.56 -21.15
N ARG A 157 8.88 -8.57 -21.07
CA ARG A 157 10.27 -8.70 -21.48
C ARG A 157 11.12 -9.15 -20.30
N PRO A 158 12.01 -10.14 -20.50
CA PRO A 158 12.92 -10.55 -19.45
C PRO A 158 13.93 -9.44 -19.15
N ILE A 159 14.00 -9.07 -17.88
CA ILE A 159 14.96 -8.12 -17.36
C ILE A 159 15.81 -8.77 -16.27
N LYS A 160 17.06 -8.33 -16.20
CA LYS A 160 17.97 -8.65 -15.12
C LYS A 160 18.01 -7.47 -14.18
N THR A 161 17.61 -7.66 -12.93
CA THR A 161 17.47 -6.54 -12.01
C THR A 161 17.89 -6.91 -10.59
N GLN A 162 18.26 -5.90 -9.83
CA GLN A 162 18.37 -6.02 -8.39
C GLN A 162 17.01 -5.83 -7.77
N ILE A 163 16.73 -6.57 -6.71
CA ILE A 163 15.53 -6.40 -5.90
C ILE A 163 15.91 -6.20 -4.43
N ALA A 164 15.08 -5.50 -3.69
CA ALA A 164 15.28 -5.29 -2.27
C ALA A 164 15.30 -6.62 -1.50
N ASN A 165 15.85 -6.63 -0.29
CA ASN A 165 15.85 -7.82 0.56
C ASN A 165 14.43 -8.28 0.93
N GLU A 166 13.52 -7.35 0.95
CA GLU A 166 12.09 -7.60 1.13
C GLU A 166 11.30 -7.08 -0.07
N VAL A 167 10.29 -7.82 -0.46
CA VAL A 167 9.41 -7.54 -1.59
C VAL A 167 7.96 -7.76 -1.20
N VAL A 168 7.03 -7.09 -1.88
CA VAL A 168 5.60 -7.32 -1.69
C VAL A 168 5.08 -8.22 -2.79
N LYS A 169 4.52 -9.38 -2.42
CA LYS A 169 3.78 -10.23 -3.38
C LYS A 169 2.47 -9.56 -3.76
N VAL A 170 2.17 -9.60 -5.05
CA VAL A 170 0.91 -9.12 -5.63
C VAL A 170 0.12 -10.34 -6.09
N GLU A 171 -1.14 -10.42 -5.72
CA GLU A 171 -2.06 -11.48 -6.15
C GLU A 171 -2.60 -11.24 -7.58
#